data_4b3b020fc65bcfa0fdfcaa4fc7301a2f
#
_entry.id   4b3b020fc65bcfa0fdfcaa4fc7301a2f
#
_cell.length_a   1.000
_cell.length_b   1.000
_cell.length_c   1.000
_cell.angle_alpha   90.00
_cell.angle_beta   90.00
_cell.angle_gamma   90.00
#
_symmetry.space_group_name_H-M   'P 1'
#
loop_
_entity.id
_entity.type
_entity.pdbx_description
1 polymer ?
#
loop_
_entity_poly.entity_id
_entity_poly.type
_entity_poly.pdbx_seq_one_letter_code
_entity_poly.pdbx_strand_id
1 'polypeptide(L)'
;MLTFEEAARRGADRVGAEVVRLAAQDVRGMVVPPEFEDAFYRSVNLPEQLGRLFAPINPRRVDEDALEDLTARAEALIRTSFLMDDAVQIFYRALGNAGLTFADRGGGAVHVRRPGHLSSEEAQVTPPGMAALQAVKRLWASDWAFGAVLVRLDETGGVGLDARPTLVLPGLTGTPDPVMAEALGMGTAWVNETGLVGLP
;
A
#
# COMPACT_ATOMS: atom_id res chain seq x y z
N MET A 1 -0.71 -13.06 -0.95
CA MET A 1 -1.20 -12.37 0.23
C MET A 1 -0.86 -13.18 1.44
N LEU A 2 -0.48 -12.55 2.53
CA LEU A 2 -0.02 -13.21 3.74
C LEU A 2 -0.56 -12.46 4.95
N THR A 3 -1.00 -13.14 6.00
CA THR A 3 -1.14 -12.52 7.32
C THR A 3 0.23 -12.05 7.81
N PHE A 4 0.29 -11.15 8.79
CA PHE A 4 1.58 -10.71 9.33
C PHE A 4 2.38 -11.87 9.92
N GLU A 5 1.71 -12.82 10.57
CA GLU A 5 2.35 -14.02 11.09
C GLU A 5 2.98 -14.90 9.98
N GLU A 6 2.23 -15.14 8.89
CA GLU A 6 2.75 -15.88 7.73
C GLU A 6 3.89 -15.12 7.03
N ALA A 7 3.76 -13.78 6.93
CA ALA A 7 4.76 -12.91 6.32
C ALA A 7 6.06 -12.91 7.12
N ALA A 8 5.99 -12.81 8.45
CA ALA A 8 7.15 -12.83 9.32
C ALA A 8 8.00 -14.10 9.17
N ARG A 9 7.35 -15.25 8.91
CA ARG A 9 8.05 -16.51 8.64
C ARG A 9 8.86 -16.50 7.34
N ARG A 10 8.58 -15.56 6.41
CA ARG A 10 9.33 -15.40 5.16
C ARG A 10 10.56 -14.51 5.29
N GLY A 11 10.73 -13.82 6.41
CA GLY A 11 11.87 -12.97 6.73
C GLY A 11 11.73 -11.53 6.25
N ALA A 12 12.43 -10.64 6.96
CA ALA A 12 12.37 -9.19 6.75
C ALA A 12 12.78 -8.76 5.33
N ASP A 13 13.72 -9.46 4.70
CA ASP A 13 14.20 -9.16 3.35
C ASP A 13 13.10 -9.21 2.28
N ARG A 14 12.04 -10.00 2.51
CA ARG A 14 10.93 -10.16 1.55
C ARG A 14 9.71 -9.30 1.86
N VAL A 15 9.43 -9.09 3.15
CA VAL A 15 8.19 -8.44 3.57
C VAL A 15 8.40 -7.09 4.26
N GLY A 16 9.64 -6.73 4.54
CA GLY A 16 10.03 -5.53 5.27
C GLY A 16 10.16 -5.79 6.78
N ALA A 17 11.10 -5.11 7.41
CA ALA A 17 11.40 -5.26 8.84
C ALA A 17 10.20 -4.88 9.73
N GLU A 18 9.42 -3.88 9.33
CA GLU A 18 8.23 -3.45 10.06
C GLU A 18 7.21 -4.58 10.22
N VAL A 19 6.96 -5.36 9.16
CA VAL A 19 6.01 -6.49 9.22
C VAL A 19 6.43 -7.51 10.26
N VAL A 20 7.73 -7.82 10.33
CA VAL A 20 8.27 -8.76 11.32
C VAL A 20 8.10 -8.21 12.75
N ARG A 21 8.34 -6.90 12.94
CA ARG A 21 8.12 -6.24 14.24
C ARG A 21 6.65 -6.25 14.65
N LEU A 22 5.74 -5.92 13.73
CA LEU A 22 4.30 -5.95 14.00
C LEU A 22 3.79 -7.36 14.33
N ALA A 23 4.27 -8.37 13.60
CA ALA A 23 3.95 -9.76 13.88
C ALA A 23 4.43 -10.20 15.26
N ALA A 24 5.62 -9.76 15.72
CA ALA A 24 6.14 -10.04 17.04
C ALA A 24 5.32 -9.41 18.18
N GLN A 25 4.51 -8.39 17.88
CA GLN A 25 3.58 -7.74 18.81
C GLN A 25 2.12 -8.25 18.65
N ASP A 26 1.93 -9.36 17.93
CA ASP A 26 0.62 -9.98 17.68
C ASP A 26 -0.39 -9.01 16.99
N VAL A 27 0.12 -8.06 16.23
CA VAL A 27 -0.71 -7.10 15.49
C VAL A 27 -1.42 -7.82 14.34
N ARG A 28 -2.74 -7.68 14.27
CA ARG A 28 -3.51 -8.20 13.15
C ARG A 28 -3.30 -7.36 11.90
N GLY A 29 -3.19 -8.03 10.76
CA GLY A 29 -3.03 -7.37 9.48
C GLY A 29 -2.62 -8.34 8.39
N MET A 30 -2.53 -7.84 7.18
CA MET A 30 -2.00 -8.62 6.06
C MET A 30 -1.04 -7.79 5.21
N VAL A 31 -0.17 -8.51 4.51
CA VAL A 31 0.74 -7.97 3.50
C VAL A 31 0.24 -8.35 2.12
N VAL A 32 0.09 -7.35 1.26
CA VAL A 32 0.04 -7.52 -0.19
C VAL A 32 1.48 -7.50 -0.69
N PRO A 33 2.02 -8.63 -1.16
CA PRO A 33 3.42 -8.70 -1.56
C PRO A 33 3.67 -7.97 -2.87
N PRO A 34 4.92 -7.53 -3.15
CA PRO A 34 5.27 -6.81 -4.38
C PRO A 34 4.87 -7.56 -5.65
N GLU A 35 4.98 -8.88 -5.64
CA GLU A 35 4.65 -9.72 -6.79
C GLU A 35 3.18 -9.63 -7.19
N PHE A 36 2.29 -9.28 -6.26
CA PHE A 36 0.87 -9.10 -6.57
C PHE A 36 0.62 -7.75 -7.28
N GLU A 37 1.27 -6.69 -6.83
CA GLU A 37 1.24 -5.38 -7.49
C GLU A 37 1.85 -5.47 -8.90
N ASP A 38 2.99 -6.13 -9.03
CA ASP A 38 3.67 -6.35 -10.31
C ASP A 38 2.81 -7.19 -11.28
N ALA A 39 2.16 -8.24 -10.78
CA ALA A 39 1.23 -9.04 -11.58
C ALA A 39 0.02 -8.22 -12.04
N PHE A 40 -0.52 -7.32 -11.20
CA PHE A 40 -1.56 -6.38 -11.60
C PHE A 40 -1.07 -5.47 -12.72
N TYR A 41 0.08 -4.81 -12.56
CA TYR A 41 0.62 -3.92 -13.58
C TYR A 41 0.84 -4.62 -14.91
N ARG A 42 1.39 -5.85 -14.90
CA ARG A 42 1.61 -6.63 -16.12
C ARG A 42 0.30 -7.08 -16.76
N SER A 43 -0.69 -7.50 -15.98
CA SER A 43 -1.95 -8.04 -16.48
C SER A 43 -2.73 -7.06 -17.35
N VAL A 44 -2.55 -5.76 -17.12
CA VAL A 44 -3.19 -4.67 -17.86
C VAL A 44 -2.20 -3.81 -18.65
N ASN A 45 -0.96 -4.30 -18.82
CA ASN A 45 0.09 -3.63 -19.57
C ASN A 45 0.38 -2.18 -19.12
N LEU A 46 0.27 -1.90 -17.82
CA LEU A 46 0.56 -0.57 -17.25
C LEU A 46 2.00 -0.10 -17.50
N PRO A 47 3.06 -0.95 -17.39
CA PRO A 47 4.42 -0.48 -17.62
C PRO A 47 4.62 0.18 -18.98
N GLU A 48 4.06 -0.41 -20.05
CA GLU A 48 4.14 0.16 -21.38
C GLU A 48 3.29 1.43 -21.51
N GLN A 49 2.08 1.42 -20.97
CA GLN A 49 1.18 2.58 -21.01
C GLN A 49 1.76 3.78 -20.26
N LEU A 50 2.31 3.57 -19.06
CA LEU A 50 2.98 4.59 -18.25
C LEU A 50 4.27 5.06 -18.93
N GLY A 51 5.07 4.15 -19.49
CA GLY A 51 6.27 4.51 -20.26
C GLY A 51 5.95 5.43 -21.44
N ARG A 52 4.90 5.15 -22.21
CA ARG A 52 4.43 6.02 -23.30
C ARG A 52 3.90 7.35 -22.77
N LEU A 53 3.17 7.33 -21.66
CA LEU A 53 2.59 8.53 -21.06
C LEU A 53 3.66 9.53 -20.64
N PHE A 54 4.73 9.07 -20.00
CA PHE A 54 5.81 9.91 -19.52
C PHE A 54 6.97 10.10 -20.52
N ALA A 55 6.91 9.50 -21.72
CA ALA A 55 7.95 9.66 -22.74
C ALA A 55 8.28 11.12 -23.11
N PRO A 56 7.33 12.10 -23.07
CA PRO A 56 7.65 13.49 -23.34
C PRO A 56 8.45 14.21 -22.25
N ILE A 57 8.53 13.66 -21.02
CA ILE A 57 9.18 14.32 -19.90
C ILE A 57 10.69 14.24 -20.04
N ASN A 58 11.33 15.40 -19.99
CA ASN A 58 12.79 15.52 -19.92
C ASN A 58 13.23 15.66 -18.45
N PRO A 59 13.89 14.67 -17.84
CA PRO A 59 14.27 14.73 -16.43
C PRO A 59 15.21 15.90 -16.07
N ARG A 60 15.94 16.44 -17.06
CA ARG A 60 16.86 17.58 -16.84
C ARG A 60 16.15 18.94 -16.91
N ARG A 61 14.95 18.98 -17.44
CA ARG A 61 14.16 20.22 -17.61
C ARG A 61 12.69 19.84 -17.54
N VAL A 62 12.19 19.63 -16.32
CA VAL A 62 10.81 19.25 -16.07
C VAL A 62 9.91 20.43 -16.33
N ASP A 63 8.89 20.23 -17.15
CA ASP A 63 7.74 21.10 -17.29
C ASP A 63 6.71 20.63 -16.26
N GLU A 64 6.55 21.40 -15.17
CA GLU A 64 5.70 21.02 -14.03
C GLU A 64 4.22 20.94 -14.41
N ASP A 65 3.72 21.86 -15.24
CA ASP A 65 2.32 21.84 -15.69
C ASP A 65 2.04 20.58 -16.53
N ALA A 66 2.94 20.25 -17.45
CA ALA A 66 2.84 19.03 -18.23
C ALA A 66 2.95 17.77 -17.35
N LEU A 67 3.84 17.79 -16.35
CA LEU A 67 3.98 16.68 -15.42
C LEU A 67 2.73 16.47 -14.58
N GLU A 68 2.08 17.55 -14.10
CA GLU A 68 0.83 17.47 -13.33
C GLU A 68 -0.29 16.79 -14.14
N ASP A 69 -0.47 17.18 -15.39
CA ASP A 69 -1.45 16.53 -16.27
C ASP A 69 -1.15 15.04 -16.50
N LEU A 70 0.12 14.69 -16.70
CA LEU A 70 0.51 13.30 -16.95
C LEU A 70 0.36 12.44 -15.70
N THR A 71 0.69 12.96 -14.52
CA THR A 71 0.53 12.24 -13.26
C THR A 71 -0.95 12.02 -12.93
N ALA A 72 -1.82 13.01 -13.14
CA ALA A 72 -3.26 12.84 -12.98
C ALA A 72 -3.82 11.73 -13.90
N ARG A 73 -3.33 11.63 -15.14
CA ARG A 73 -3.69 10.56 -16.09
C ARG A 73 -3.14 9.20 -15.64
N ALA A 74 -1.92 9.14 -15.11
CA ALA A 74 -1.32 7.92 -14.57
C ALA A 74 -2.13 7.38 -13.38
N GLU A 75 -2.47 8.25 -12.44
CA GLU A 75 -3.34 7.88 -11.31
C GLU A 75 -4.70 7.35 -11.77
N ALA A 76 -5.35 8.05 -12.71
CA ALA A 76 -6.64 7.63 -13.25
C ALA A 76 -6.53 6.26 -13.94
N LEU A 77 -5.46 6.03 -14.70
CA LEU A 77 -5.20 4.77 -15.38
C LEU A 77 -5.13 3.60 -14.40
N ILE A 78 -4.38 3.76 -13.29
CA ILE A 78 -4.25 2.71 -12.27
C ILE A 78 -5.59 2.49 -11.56
N ARG A 79 -6.28 3.54 -11.15
CA ARG A 79 -7.58 3.45 -10.45
C ARG A 79 -8.65 2.76 -11.28
N THR A 80 -8.69 2.98 -12.59
CA THR A 80 -9.71 2.42 -13.49
C THR A 80 -9.35 1.05 -14.05
N SER A 81 -8.08 0.63 -14.00
CA SER A 81 -7.64 -0.69 -14.49
C SER A 81 -8.26 -1.82 -13.66
N PHE A 82 -8.55 -2.94 -14.30
CA PHE A 82 -9.20 -4.09 -13.66
C PHE A 82 -8.17 -5.07 -13.09
N LEU A 83 -8.48 -5.63 -11.92
CA LEU A 83 -7.83 -6.83 -11.41
C LEU A 83 -8.54 -8.06 -11.97
N MET A 84 -7.78 -9.10 -12.26
CA MET A 84 -8.35 -10.40 -12.66
C MET A 84 -9.17 -10.98 -11.51
N ASP A 85 -10.25 -11.69 -11.83
CA ASP A 85 -11.16 -12.26 -10.83
C ASP A 85 -10.43 -13.17 -9.83
N ASP A 86 -9.50 -14.00 -10.29
CA ASP A 86 -8.68 -14.84 -9.40
C ASP A 86 -7.88 -14.02 -8.39
N ALA A 87 -7.29 -12.90 -8.82
CA ALA A 87 -6.56 -11.99 -7.95
C ALA A 87 -7.49 -11.35 -6.91
N VAL A 88 -8.68 -10.94 -7.32
CA VAL A 88 -9.72 -10.41 -6.43
C VAL A 88 -10.12 -11.45 -5.37
N GLN A 89 -10.35 -12.72 -5.78
CA GLN A 89 -10.72 -13.79 -4.87
C GLN A 89 -9.60 -14.15 -3.89
N ILE A 90 -8.35 -14.13 -4.34
CA ILE A 90 -7.16 -14.32 -3.48
C ILE A 90 -7.10 -13.20 -2.43
N PHE A 91 -7.35 -11.94 -2.83
CA PHE A 91 -7.36 -10.81 -1.91
C PHE A 91 -8.45 -10.95 -0.84
N TYR A 92 -9.69 -11.24 -1.23
CA TYR A 92 -10.80 -11.37 -0.29
C TYR A 92 -10.58 -12.50 0.72
N ARG A 93 -10.05 -13.63 0.26
CA ARG A 93 -9.71 -14.76 1.11
C ARG A 93 -8.64 -14.39 2.13
N ALA A 94 -7.59 -13.69 1.70
CA ALA A 94 -6.53 -13.25 2.59
C ALA A 94 -7.02 -12.20 3.61
N LEU A 95 -7.90 -11.28 3.19
CA LEU A 95 -8.53 -10.30 4.06
C LEU A 95 -9.37 -11.00 5.16
N GLY A 96 -10.12 -12.03 4.77
CA GLY A 96 -10.87 -12.86 5.71
C GLY A 96 -9.97 -13.61 6.69
N ASN A 97 -8.90 -14.24 6.19
CA ASN A 97 -7.93 -14.98 7.03
C ASN A 97 -7.23 -14.06 8.04
N ALA A 98 -6.98 -12.80 7.67
CA ALA A 98 -6.42 -11.80 8.59
C ALA A 98 -7.45 -11.22 9.58
N GLY A 99 -8.72 -11.65 9.52
CA GLY A 99 -9.80 -11.13 10.38
C GLY A 99 -10.20 -9.69 10.07
N LEU A 100 -9.92 -9.20 8.86
CA LEU A 100 -10.16 -7.81 8.44
C LEU A 100 -11.48 -7.61 7.68
N THR A 101 -12.30 -8.63 7.53
CA THR A 101 -13.64 -8.49 6.94
C THR A 101 -14.69 -8.01 7.93
N PHE A 102 -14.41 -8.13 9.24
CA PHE A 102 -15.32 -7.75 10.34
C PHE A 102 -16.76 -8.31 10.20
N ALA A 103 -16.86 -9.53 9.63
CA ALA A 103 -18.15 -10.16 9.33
C ALA A 103 -19.07 -10.23 10.56
N ASP A 104 -18.48 -10.51 11.72
CA ASP A 104 -19.19 -10.65 13.03
C ASP A 104 -19.67 -9.30 13.58
N ARG A 105 -19.17 -8.16 13.03
CA ARG A 105 -19.44 -6.80 13.51
C ARG A 105 -20.18 -5.93 12.50
N GLY A 106 -20.57 -6.50 11.36
CA GLY A 106 -21.24 -5.76 10.29
C GLY A 106 -20.35 -4.80 9.49
N GLY A 107 -19.03 -4.90 9.66
CA GLY A 107 -18.03 -4.07 8.99
C GLY A 107 -17.06 -3.42 9.96
N GLY A 108 -16.03 -2.78 9.44
CA GLY A 108 -15.00 -2.07 10.21
C GLY A 108 -14.11 -1.23 9.33
N ALA A 109 -13.32 -0.34 9.92
CA ALA A 109 -12.35 0.44 9.20
C ALA A 109 -11.06 -0.36 8.96
N VAL A 110 -10.43 -0.15 7.82
CA VAL A 110 -9.04 -0.51 7.56
C VAL A 110 -8.30 0.69 6.98
N HIS A 111 -7.00 0.72 7.20
CA HIS A 111 -6.11 1.61 6.46
C HIS A 111 -5.05 0.81 5.72
N VAL A 112 -4.61 1.36 4.60
CA VAL A 112 -3.68 0.73 3.67
C VAL A 112 -2.51 1.68 3.47
N ARG A 113 -1.28 1.21 3.67
CA ARG A 113 -0.08 2.05 3.57
C ARG A 113 1.15 1.28 3.10
N ARG A 114 2.19 2.00 2.74
CA ARG A 114 3.52 1.41 2.54
C ARG A 114 4.23 1.21 3.88
N PRO A 115 5.07 0.17 4.03
CA PRO A 115 5.92 0.02 5.21
C PRO A 115 6.77 1.28 5.44
N GLY A 116 6.90 1.71 6.69
CA GLY A 116 7.66 2.90 7.06
C GLY A 116 6.98 4.25 6.79
N HIS A 117 5.80 4.27 6.16
CA HIS A 117 5.07 5.50 5.84
C HIS A 117 3.78 5.60 6.66
N LEU A 118 3.51 6.80 7.20
CA LEU A 118 2.26 7.08 7.91
C LEU A 118 1.10 7.40 6.97
N SER A 119 1.42 8.00 5.80
CA SER A 119 0.41 8.28 4.77
C SER A 119 -0.30 7.00 4.34
N SER A 120 -1.62 7.00 4.36
CA SER A 120 -2.44 5.82 4.11
C SER A 120 -3.74 6.15 3.40
N GLU A 121 -4.34 5.12 2.83
CA GLU A 121 -5.70 5.13 2.28
C GLU A 121 -6.64 4.38 3.22
N GLU A 122 -7.78 4.97 3.55
CA GLU A 122 -8.75 4.40 4.45
C GLU A 122 -9.96 3.82 3.72
N ALA A 123 -10.58 2.79 4.29
CA ALA A 123 -11.80 2.21 3.76
C ALA A 123 -12.68 1.63 4.87
N GLN A 124 -14.00 1.76 4.72
CA GLN A 124 -14.98 0.99 5.49
C GLN A 124 -15.17 -0.35 4.79
N VAL A 125 -14.84 -1.43 5.49
CA VAL A 125 -14.87 -2.77 4.93
C VAL A 125 -16.12 -3.50 5.35
N THR A 126 -16.88 -3.93 4.35
CA THR A 126 -17.94 -4.93 4.48
C THR A 126 -17.57 -6.15 3.64
N PRO A 127 -17.97 -7.38 4.04
CA PRO A 127 -17.69 -8.56 3.23
C PRO A 127 -18.23 -8.43 1.78
N PRO A 128 -17.50 -8.87 0.76
CA PRO A 128 -16.23 -9.62 0.81
C PRO A 128 -14.97 -8.76 0.94
N GLY A 129 -15.03 -7.40 0.93
CA GLY A 129 -13.86 -6.54 1.13
C GLY A 129 -13.48 -5.68 -0.08
N MET A 130 -14.42 -5.38 -0.97
CA MET A 130 -14.20 -4.55 -2.16
C MET A 130 -13.58 -3.19 -1.82
N ALA A 131 -14.06 -2.52 -0.76
CA ALA A 131 -13.57 -1.21 -0.37
C ALA A 131 -12.08 -1.24 0.04
N ALA A 132 -11.63 -2.30 0.72
CA ALA A 132 -10.22 -2.49 1.05
C ALA A 132 -9.35 -2.68 -0.22
N LEU A 133 -9.82 -3.45 -1.19
CA LEU A 133 -9.12 -3.63 -2.47
C LEU A 133 -9.02 -2.31 -3.24
N GLN A 134 -10.07 -1.49 -3.22
CA GLN A 134 -10.04 -0.16 -3.84
C GLN A 134 -9.08 0.78 -3.10
N ALA A 135 -8.96 0.70 -1.77
CA ALA A 135 -7.96 1.46 -1.01
C ALA A 135 -6.53 1.06 -1.41
N VAL A 136 -6.26 -0.24 -1.59
CA VAL A 136 -4.96 -0.72 -2.12
C VAL A 136 -4.67 -0.09 -3.49
N LYS A 137 -5.64 -0.07 -4.40
CA LYS A 137 -5.46 0.55 -5.73
C LYS A 137 -5.26 2.06 -5.66
N ARG A 138 -5.96 2.76 -4.74
CA ARG A 138 -5.72 4.20 -4.54
C ARG A 138 -4.31 4.47 -4.04
N LEU A 139 -3.82 3.65 -3.09
CA LEU A 139 -2.43 3.76 -2.62
C LEU A 139 -1.42 3.53 -3.75
N TRP A 140 -1.64 2.53 -4.62
CA TRP A 140 -0.76 2.31 -5.78
C TRP A 140 -0.82 3.46 -6.78
N ALA A 141 -2.00 4.07 -6.95
CA ALA A 141 -2.16 5.25 -7.79
C ALA A 141 -1.43 6.46 -7.19
N SER A 142 -1.47 6.66 -5.87
CA SER A 142 -0.80 7.80 -5.20
C SER A 142 0.72 7.76 -5.34
N ASP A 143 1.32 6.60 -5.58
CA ASP A 143 2.74 6.50 -5.94
C ASP A 143 3.06 7.19 -7.28
N TRP A 144 2.06 7.50 -8.09
CA TRP A 144 2.16 8.22 -9.38
C TRP A 144 1.64 9.66 -9.29
N ALA A 145 1.30 10.15 -8.09
CA ALA A 145 0.96 11.55 -7.88
C ALA A 145 2.15 12.47 -8.19
N PHE A 146 1.88 13.72 -8.56
CA PHE A 146 2.86 14.72 -8.99
C PHE A 146 4.09 14.77 -8.09
N GLY A 147 3.90 14.98 -6.77
CA GLY A 147 5.02 15.07 -5.83
C GLY A 147 5.87 13.80 -5.76
N ALA A 148 5.23 12.61 -5.83
CA ALA A 148 5.94 11.34 -5.79
C ALA A 148 6.76 11.10 -7.07
N VAL A 149 6.23 11.48 -8.23
CA VAL A 149 6.95 11.38 -9.50
C VAL A 149 8.07 12.40 -9.58
N LEU A 150 7.84 13.63 -9.12
CA LEU A 150 8.87 14.69 -9.10
C LEU A 150 10.07 14.28 -8.25
N VAL A 151 9.84 13.77 -7.04
CA VAL A 151 10.92 13.24 -6.17
C VAL A 151 11.70 12.13 -6.87
N ARG A 152 11.03 11.17 -7.52
CA ARG A 152 11.73 10.10 -8.27
C ARG A 152 12.55 10.63 -9.44
N LEU A 153 12.04 11.61 -10.17
CA LEU A 153 12.79 12.25 -11.26
C LEU A 153 14.08 12.91 -10.74
N ASP A 154 13.99 13.59 -9.59
CA ASP A 154 15.15 14.24 -8.96
C ASP A 154 16.16 13.21 -8.44
N GLU A 155 15.71 12.12 -7.84
CA GLU A 155 16.58 11.12 -7.22
C GLU A 155 17.21 10.15 -8.24
N THR A 156 16.42 9.72 -9.25
CA THR A 156 16.81 8.63 -10.16
C THR A 156 16.95 9.05 -11.61
N GLY A 157 16.48 10.23 -11.97
CA GLY A 157 16.41 10.68 -13.36
C GLY A 157 15.33 9.94 -14.18
N GLY A 158 14.42 9.21 -13.55
CA GLY A 158 13.37 8.44 -14.21
C GLY A 158 12.06 8.40 -13.44
N VAL A 159 10.99 8.01 -14.12
CA VAL A 159 9.65 7.86 -13.52
C VAL A 159 9.36 6.42 -13.06
N GLY A 160 10.24 5.47 -13.40
CA GLY A 160 10.05 4.05 -13.07
C GLY A 160 9.86 3.82 -11.58
N LEU A 161 9.01 2.87 -11.25
CA LEU A 161 8.73 2.48 -9.87
C LEU A 161 8.68 0.96 -9.77
N ASP A 162 9.45 0.41 -8.84
CA ASP A 162 9.37 -1.00 -8.50
C ASP A 162 8.18 -1.25 -7.58
N ALA A 163 7.53 -2.40 -7.75
CA ALA A 163 6.47 -2.84 -6.86
C ALA A 163 7.00 -3.01 -5.44
N ARG A 164 6.20 -2.61 -4.45
CA ARG A 164 6.58 -2.59 -3.04
C ARG A 164 5.53 -3.28 -2.18
N PRO A 165 5.90 -3.81 -1.00
CA PRO A 165 4.91 -4.35 -0.07
C PRO A 165 3.84 -3.31 0.28
N THR A 166 2.61 -3.77 0.45
CA THR A 166 1.50 -2.94 0.93
C THR A 166 0.92 -3.58 2.18
N LEU A 167 0.76 -2.80 3.24
CA LEU A 167 0.17 -3.24 4.50
C LEU A 167 -1.32 -2.91 4.51
N VAL A 168 -2.14 -3.83 4.97
CA VAL A 168 -3.56 -3.61 5.27
C VAL A 168 -3.77 -3.91 6.75
N LEU A 169 -4.16 -2.90 7.52
CA LEU A 169 -4.27 -2.94 8.97
C LEU A 169 -5.68 -2.53 9.41
N PRO A 170 -6.12 -2.98 10.59
CA PRO A 170 -7.42 -2.58 11.14
C PRO A 170 -7.42 -1.12 11.59
N GLY A 171 -8.62 -0.52 11.60
CA GLY A 171 -8.85 0.84 12.09
C GLY A 171 -8.45 1.92 11.09
N LEU A 172 -8.53 3.16 11.55
CA LEU A 172 -8.11 4.34 10.80
C LEU A 172 -6.59 4.51 10.84
N THR A 173 -6.08 5.50 10.11
CA THR A 173 -4.67 5.87 10.12
C THR A 173 -4.18 6.10 11.54
N GLY A 174 -3.06 5.48 11.90
CA GLY A 174 -2.46 5.65 13.21
C GLY A 174 -1.81 7.01 13.42
N THR A 175 -1.64 7.38 14.68
CA THR A 175 -0.87 8.56 15.09
C THR A 175 0.34 8.14 15.90
N PRO A 176 1.44 8.93 15.89
CA PRO A 176 2.60 8.65 16.73
C PRO A 176 2.24 8.61 18.21
N ASP A 177 2.72 7.59 18.91
CA ASP A 177 2.55 7.43 20.36
C ASP A 177 3.93 7.22 21.02
N PRO A 178 4.48 8.25 21.69
CA PRO A 178 5.78 8.17 22.33
C PRO A 178 5.79 7.23 23.53
N VAL A 179 4.65 7.05 24.23
CA VAL A 179 4.56 6.17 25.41
C VAL A 179 4.64 4.72 24.95
N MET A 180 3.93 4.38 23.87
CA MET A 180 4.01 3.05 23.26
C MET A 180 5.40 2.78 22.71
N ALA A 181 6.02 3.76 22.05
CA ALA A 181 7.38 3.64 21.52
C ALA A 181 8.39 3.35 22.63
N GLU A 182 8.33 4.07 23.75
CA GLU A 182 9.19 3.85 24.93
C GLU A 182 8.96 2.47 25.54
N ALA A 183 7.71 2.09 25.73
CA ALA A 183 7.34 0.76 26.30
C ALA A 183 7.86 -0.40 25.45
N LEU A 184 7.95 -0.23 24.13
CA LEU A 184 8.46 -1.23 23.18
C LEU A 184 9.98 -1.12 22.95
N GLY A 185 10.65 -0.11 23.51
CA GLY A 185 12.07 0.16 23.23
C GLY A 185 12.34 0.56 21.78
N MET A 186 11.36 1.19 21.12
CA MET A 186 11.40 1.59 19.72
C MET A 186 11.53 3.11 19.59
N GLY A 187 12.07 3.58 18.47
CA GLY A 187 12.17 5.02 18.20
C GLY A 187 10.81 5.66 17.90
N THR A 188 9.90 4.92 17.32
CA THR A 188 8.54 5.38 16.95
C THR A 188 7.58 4.22 17.00
N ALA A 189 6.36 4.47 17.48
CA ALA A 189 5.21 3.57 17.37
C ALA A 189 3.99 4.37 16.92
N TRP A 190 3.13 3.75 16.11
CA TRP A 190 1.86 4.36 15.68
C TRP A 190 0.70 3.54 16.23
N VAL A 191 -0.27 4.25 16.79
CA VAL A 191 -1.47 3.65 17.38
C VAL A 191 -2.73 4.26 16.81
N ASN A 192 -3.82 3.50 16.80
CA ASN A 192 -5.17 3.95 16.52
C ASN A 192 -6.15 3.33 17.52
N GLU A 193 -7.45 3.43 17.26
CA GLU A 193 -8.52 2.89 18.11
C GLU A 193 -8.48 1.36 18.26
N THR A 194 -7.74 0.65 17.42
CA THR A 194 -7.56 -0.80 17.51
C THR A 194 -6.28 -1.22 18.24
N GLY A 195 -5.42 -0.27 18.57
CA GLY A 195 -4.14 -0.47 19.23
C GLY A 195 -2.94 -0.14 18.34
N LEU A 196 -1.84 -0.89 18.49
CA LEU A 196 -0.62 -0.71 17.71
C LEU A 196 -0.83 -1.06 16.24
N VAL A 197 -0.43 -0.14 15.33
CA VAL A 197 -0.57 -0.30 13.88
C VAL A 197 0.67 0.08 13.08
N GLY A 198 1.75 0.50 13.72
CA GLY A 198 3.00 0.82 13.03
C GLY A 198 4.22 0.80 13.94
N LEU A 199 5.32 0.25 13.39
CA LEU A 199 6.66 0.19 13.98
C LEU A 199 7.69 0.42 12.86
N PRO A 200 7.81 1.67 12.35
CA PRO A 200 8.65 2.01 11.22
C PRO A 200 10.15 1.83 11.46
#